data_036b2d7b84ec55c550f7ca28c460d1ef
#
_entry.id   036b2d7b84ec55c550f7ca28c460d1ef
#
_cell.length_a   1.000
_cell.length_b   1.000
_cell.length_c   1.000
_cell.angle_alpha   90.00
_cell.angle_beta   90.00
_cell.angle_gamma   90.00
#
_symmetry.space_group_name_H-M   'P 1'
#
loop_
_entity.id
_entity.type
_entity.pdbx_description
1 polymer ?
#
loop_
_entity_poly.entity_id
_entity_poly.type
_entity_poly.pdbx_seq_one_letter_code
_entity_poly.pdbx_strand_id
1 'polypeptide(L)'
;MGSINQFTQNKFCELCGESDIRLLEKHHIFGKNFSPKIMLLCKNCYYKIAHEQNKITPKRRAQNTSEKEKLAFAFLSIGVLIEEIGKTIKETGNILFEQDINGGE
;
A
#
# COMPACT_ATOMS: atom_id res chain seq x y z
N MET A 1 -7.80 26.49 -12.87
CA MET A 1 -6.58 26.29 -12.06
C MET A 1 -6.93 25.69 -10.70
N GLY A 2 -7.93 26.22 -10.04
CA GLY A 2 -8.31 25.71 -8.72
C GLY A 2 -8.67 24.23 -8.72
N SER A 3 -9.35 23.75 -9.75
CA SER A 3 -9.76 22.34 -9.80
C SER A 3 -8.56 21.39 -9.87
N ILE A 4 -7.52 21.77 -10.61
CA ILE A 4 -6.31 20.95 -10.71
C ILE A 4 -5.63 20.91 -9.34
N ASN A 5 -5.54 22.05 -8.67
CA ASN A 5 -4.93 22.10 -7.35
C ASN A 5 -5.70 21.30 -6.34
N GLN A 6 -7.03 21.28 -6.44
CA GLN A 6 -7.86 20.50 -5.55
C GLN A 6 -7.61 19.00 -5.72
N PHE A 7 -7.46 18.53 -6.95
CA PHE A 7 -7.14 17.13 -7.18
C PHE A 7 -5.80 16.75 -6.59
N THR A 8 -4.79 17.60 -6.75
CA THR A 8 -3.46 17.29 -6.20
C THR A 8 -3.43 17.41 -4.69
N GLN A 9 -4.36 18.18 -4.10
CA GLN A 9 -4.43 18.34 -2.65
C GLN A 9 -5.23 17.24 -1.97
N ASN A 10 -6.07 16.54 -2.74
CA ASN A 10 -6.87 15.44 -2.19
C ASN A 10 -6.02 14.18 -2.14
N LYS A 11 -5.14 14.14 -1.13
CA LYS A 11 -4.24 13.02 -0.93
C LYS A 11 -4.82 12.07 0.10
N PHE A 12 -4.61 10.79 -0.15
CA PHE A 12 -5.06 9.76 0.76
C PHE A 12 -4.20 8.51 0.59
N CYS A 13 -4.19 7.69 1.63
CA CYS A 13 -3.53 6.40 1.55
C CYS A 13 -4.15 5.57 0.44
N GLU A 14 -3.33 5.07 -0.47
CA GLU A 14 -3.83 4.32 -1.62
C GLU A 14 -4.38 2.95 -1.24
N LEU A 15 -4.14 2.48 -0.02
CA LEU A 15 -4.68 1.20 0.45
C LEU A 15 -5.93 1.34 1.30
N CYS A 16 -5.92 2.25 2.27
CA CYS A 16 -7.03 2.31 3.23
C CYS A 16 -7.83 3.62 3.18
N GLY A 17 -7.37 4.61 2.42
CA GLY A 17 -8.10 5.84 2.27
C GLY A 17 -7.86 6.88 3.38
N GLU A 18 -6.91 6.63 4.29
CA GLU A 18 -6.57 7.62 5.31
C GLU A 18 -6.25 8.96 4.67
N SER A 19 -6.90 10.03 5.12
CA SER A 19 -6.75 11.35 4.52
C SER A 19 -5.97 12.35 5.38
N ASP A 20 -5.58 11.95 6.59
CA ASP A 20 -4.77 12.81 7.44
C ASP A 20 -3.36 12.87 6.87
N ILE A 21 -3.02 14.00 6.23
CA ILE A 21 -1.74 14.14 5.54
C ILE A 21 -0.55 14.00 6.46
N ARG A 22 -0.73 14.19 7.77
CA ARG A 22 0.37 14.01 8.73
C ARG A 22 0.79 12.56 8.84
N LEU A 23 -0.10 11.62 8.44
CA LEU A 23 0.16 10.20 8.51
C LEU A 23 0.57 9.60 7.17
N LEU A 24 0.59 10.39 6.11
CA LEU A 24 0.86 9.90 4.76
C LEU A 24 2.32 10.07 4.40
N GLU A 25 2.89 9.05 3.75
CA GLU A 25 4.27 9.05 3.30
C GLU A 25 4.37 8.42 1.92
N LYS A 26 5.37 8.85 1.16
CA LYS A 26 5.64 8.28 -0.16
C LYS A 26 6.66 7.15 -0.02
N HIS A 27 6.35 6.00 -0.63
CA HIS A 27 7.22 4.83 -0.51
C HIS A 27 7.42 4.13 -1.84
N HIS A 28 8.63 3.63 -2.06
CA HIS A 28 8.95 2.77 -3.19
C HIS A 28 8.64 1.32 -2.79
N ILE A 29 7.37 0.95 -2.90
CA ILE A 29 6.89 -0.34 -2.37
C ILE A 29 7.53 -1.53 -3.09
N PHE A 30 7.78 -1.41 -4.38
CA PHE A 30 8.32 -2.52 -5.17
C PHE A 30 9.84 -2.58 -5.16
N GLY A 31 10.49 -1.77 -4.29
CA GLY A 31 11.93 -1.66 -4.27
C GLY A 31 12.41 -0.61 -5.25
N LYS A 32 13.10 0.43 -4.76
CA LYS A 32 13.48 1.52 -5.64
C LYS A 32 14.51 1.10 -6.71
N ASN A 33 15.17 -0.04 -6.51
CA ASN A 33 16.11 -0.56 -7.49
C ASN A 33 15.42 -1.37 -8.59
N PHE A 34 14.14 -1.70 -8.39
CA PHE A 34 13.34 -2.42 -9.38
C PHE A 34 12.42 -1.47 -10.15
N SER A 35 11.80 -0.54 -9.45
CA SER A 35 10.80 0.35 -10.05
C SER A 35 10.86 1.72 -9.40
N PRO A 36 10.76 2.81 -10.19
CA PRO A 36 10.68 4.15 -9.63
C PRO A 36 9.30 4.49 -9.08
N LYS A 37 8.36 3.59 -9.19
CA LYS A 37 6.98 3.86 -8.78
C LYS A 37 6.88 4.11 -7.28
N ILE A 38 6.15 5.15 -6.92
CA ILE A 38 5.93 5.56 -5.55
C ILE A 38 4.45 5.43 -5.21
N MET A 39 4.17 4.90 -4.01
CA MET A 39 2.81 4.86 -3.48
C MET A 39 2.71 5.77 -2.27
N LEU A 40 1.56 6.43 -2.13
CA LEU A 40 1.25 7.22 -0.96
C LEU A 40 0.53 6.32 0.04
N LEU A 41 1.13 6.11 1.20
CA LEU A 41 0.61 5.17 2.20
C LEU A 41 0.60 5.82 3.58
N CYS A 42 -0.39 5.48 4.40
CA CYS A 42 -0.34 5.86 5.80
C CYS A 42 0.65 4.98 6.54
N LYS A 43 1.06 5.43 7.71
CA LYS A 43 2.08 4.71 8.50
C LYS A 43 1.66 3.30 8.85
N ASN A 44 0.38 3.07 9.14
CA ASN A 44 -0.11 1.74 9.46
C ASN A 44 0.00 0.78 8.28
N CYS A 45 -0.44 1.22 7.10
CA CYS A 45 -0.36 0.38 5.90
C CYS A 45 1.07 0.12 5.51
N TYR A 46 1.93 1.14 5.57
CA TYR A 46 3.34 0.95 5.27
C TYR A 46 3.98 -0.02 6.25
N TYR A 47 3.65 0.10 7.55
CA TYR A 47 4.20 -0.80 8.56
C TYR A 47 3.89 -2.25 8.25
N LYS A 48 2.67 -2.55 7.83
CA LYS A 48 2.29 -3.93 7.51
C LYS A 48 3.10 -4.49 6.34
N ILE A 49 3.27 -3.68 5.30
CA ILE A 49 4.04 -4.09 4.12
C ILE A 49 5.51 -4.25 4.50
N ALA A 50 6.06 -3.26 5.19
CA ALA A 50 7.48 -3.27 5.58
C ALA A 50 7.80 -4.44 6.48
N HIS A 51 6.86 -4.84 7.36
CA HIS A 51 7.05 -5.98 8.23
C HIS A 51 7.35 -7.25 7.43
N GLU A 52 6.61 -7.47 6.35
CA GLU A 52 6.84 -8.62 5.49
C GLU A 52 8.14 -8.48 4.69
N GLN A 53 8.38 -7.28 4.16
CA GLN A 53 9.60 -7.02 3.39
C GLN A 53 10.85 -7.17 4.23
N ASN A 54 10.78 -6.79 5.50
CA ASN A 54 11.93 -6.86 6.40
C ASN A 54 12.32 -8.29 6.79
N LYS A 55 11.51 -9.27 6.43
CA LYS A 55 11.90 -10.68 6.58
C LYS A 55 12.97 -11.06 5.58
N ILE A 56 13.13 -10.27 4.52
CA ILE A 56 14.21 -10.46 3.56
C ILE A 56 15.43 -9.72 4.06
N THR A 57 16.58 -10.40 4.11
CA THR A 57 17.80 -9.78 4.63
C THR A 57 18.20 -8.57 3.79
N PRO A 58 18.85 -7.55 4.41
CA PRO A 58 19.30 -6.38 3.65
C PRO A 58 20.21 -6.75 2.47
N LYS A 59 21.02 -7.79 2.62
CA LYS A 59 21.92 -8.23 1.57
C LYS A 59 21.15 -8.64 0.31
N ARG A 60 20.03 -9.32 0.49
CA ARG A 60 19.19 -9.79 -0.63
C ARG A 60 18.36 -8.69 -1.24
N ARG A 61 18.24 -7.54 -0.55
CA ARG A 61 17.50 -6.39 -1.04
C ARG A 61 18.42 -5.30 -1.59
N ALA A 62 19.73 -5.50 -1.52
CA ALA A 62 20.71 -4.49 -1.86
C ALA A 62 20.70 -4.18 -3.36
N GLN A 63 21.23 -3.00 -3.70
CA GLN A 63 21.26 -2.52 -5.08
C GLN A 63 22.03 -3.44 -6.01
N ASN A 64 23.08 -4.08 -5.49
CA ASN A 64 23.94 -4.96 -6.28
C ASN A 64 23.53 -6.42 -6.21
N THR A 65 22.33 -6.72 -5.73
CA THR A 65 21.84 -8.09 -5.72
C THR A 65 21.47 -8.52 -7.14
N SER A 66 21.29 -9.84 -7.34
CA SER A 66 20.99 -10.37 -8.67
C SER A 66 19.63 -9.90 -9.18
N GLU A 67 19.44 -9.94 -10.50
CA GLU A 67 18.17 -9.61 -11.11
C GLU A 67 17.06 -10.52 -10.61
N LYS A 68 17.40 -11.80 -10.38
CA LYS A 68 16.45 -12.77 -9.84
C LYS A 68 15.95 -12.33 -8.45
N GLU A 69 16.86 -11.87 -7.59
CA GLU A 69 16.47 -11.45 -6.25
C GLU A 69 15.70 -10.13 -6.26
N LYS A 70 16.04 -9.21 -7.16
CA LYS A 70 15.27 -7.98 -7.32
C LYS A 70 13.84 -8.30 -7.74
N LEU A 71 13.69 -9.21 -8.69
CA LEU A 71 12.37 -9.61 -9.16
C LEU A 71 11.59 -10.32 -8.05
N ALA A 72 12.26 -11.20 -7.31
CA ALA A 72 11.63 -11.90 -6.19
C ALA A 72 11.12 -10.92 -5.14
N PHE A 73 11.92 -9.90 -4.81
CA PHE A 73 11.50 -8.88 -3.87
C PHE A 73 10.26 -8.12 -4.37
N ALA A 74 10.24 -7.80 -5.67
CA ALA A 74 9.11 -7.11 -6.26
C ALA A 74 7.84 -7.96 -6.18
N PHE A 75 7.92 -9.24 -6.51
CA PHE A 75 6.77 -10.14 -6.42
C PHE A 75 6.26 -10.30 -5.00
N LEU A 76 7.19 -10.44 -4.04
CA LEU A 76 6.80 -10.50 -2.63
C LEU A 76 6.03 -9.24 -2.23
N SER A 77 6.56 -8.08 -2.61
CA SER A 77 5.94 -6.80 -2.29
C SER A 77 4.56 -6.66 -2.91
N ILE A 78 4.41 -7.10 -4.16
CA ILE A 78 3.11 -7.10 -4.84
C ILE A 78 2.13 -8.00 -4.11
N GLY A 79 2.59 -9.19 -3.70
CA GLY A 79 1.74 -10.13 -2.99
C GLY A 79 1.25 -9.56 -1.67
N VAL A 80 2.13 -8.93 -0.89
CA VAL A 80 1.74 -8.30 0.37
C VAL A 80 0.72 -7.20 0.13
N LEU A 81 0.94 -6.40 -0.92
CA LEU A 81 0.03 -5.32 -1.28
C LEU A 81 -1.36 -5.85 -1.61
N ILE A 82 -1.42 -6.92 -2.40
CA ILE A 82 -2.70 -7.53 -2.78
C ILE A 82 -3.42 -8.09 -1.56
N GLU A 83 -2.68 -8.70 -0.64
CA GLU A 83 -3.27 -9.20 0.61
C GLU A 83 -3.93 -8.07 1.41
N GLU A 84 -3.25 -6.92 1.52
CA GLU A 84 -3.80 -5.79 2.26
C GLU A 84 -5.03 -5.22 1.56
N ILE A 85 -4.99 -5.13 0.25
CA ILE A 85 -6.16 -4.69 -0.53
C ILE A 85 -7.33 -5.65 -0.31
N GLY A 86 -7.05 -6.96 -0.34
CA GLY A 86 -8.06 -7.98 -0.13
C GLY A 86 -8.74 -7.86 1.22
N LYS A 87 -7.96 -7.58 2.27
CA LYS A 87 -8.52 -7.37 3.60
C LYS A 87 -9.47 -6.17 3.63
N THR A 88 -9.05 -5.07 3.01
CA THR A 88 -9.86 -3.87 2.96
C THR A 88 -11.18 -4.10 2.23
N ILE A 89 -11.12 -4.80 1.10
CA ILE A 89 -12.32 -5.12 0.33
C ILE A 89 -13.26 -5.99 1.14
N LYS A 90 -12.72 -6.99 1.82
CA LYS A 90 -13.50 -7.89 2.64
C LYS A 90 -14.20 -7.16 3.78
N GLU A 91 -13.47 -6.27 4.44
CA GLU A 91 -14.06 -5.47 5.52
C GLU A 91 -15.17 -4.57 4.99
N THR A 92 -14.98 -3.98 3.83
CA THR A 92 -15.99 -3.15 3.19
C THR A 92 -17.25 -3.96 2.91
N GLY A 93 -17.08 -5.19 2.41
CA GLY A 93 -18.21 -6.08 2.17
C GLY A 93 -18.99 -6.39 3.45
N ASN A 94 -18.27 -6.64 4.53
CA ASN A 94 -18.90 -6.93 5.82
C ASN A 94 -19.69 -5.71 6.32
N ILE A 95 -19.13 -4.52 6.16
CA ILE A 95 -19.82 -3.29 6.57
C ILE A 95 -21.11 -3.10 5.78
N LEU A 96 -21.05 -3.35 4.48
CA LEU A 96 -22.23 -3.20 3.62
C LEU A 96 -23.31 -4.21 3.99
N PHE A 97 -22.93 -5.44 4.32
CA PHE A 97 -23.89 -6.43 4.79
C PHE A 97 -24.58 -5.96 6.07
N GLU A 98 -23.82 -5.44 6.99
CA GLU A 98 -24.38 -4.96 8.25
C GLU A 98 -25.36 -3.81 8.01
N GLN A 99 -25.03 -2.91 7.07
CA GLN A 99 -25.91 -1.81 6.76
C GLN A 99 -27.23 -2.29 6.16
N ASP A 100 -27.19 -3.30 5.31
CA ASP A 100 -28.41 -3.88 4.74
C ASP A 100 -29.29 -4.47 5.82
N ILE A 101 -28.68 -5.24 6.73
CA ILE A 101 -29.43 -5.84 7.85
C ILE A 101 -30.04 -4.75 8.71
N ASN A 102 -29.26 -3.73 9.03
CA ASN A 102 -29.72 -2.61 9.86
C ASN A 102 -30.70 -1.71 9.12
N GLY A 103 -30.68 -1.76 7.79
CA GLY A 103 -31.59 -0.99 6.97
C GLY A 103 -33.02 -1.48 7.01
N GLY A 104 -33.29 -2.54 7.72
CA GLY A 104 -34.64 -2.96 7.94
C GLY A 104 -35.27 -3.75 6.79
N GLU A 105 -34.45 -4.48 6.13
CA GLU A 105 -34.99 -5.40 5.14
C GLU A 105 -35.87 -6.44 5.78
#